data_a350cf62d6ca0fb88f7263d81cf4b79a
#
_entry.id   a350cf62d6ca0fb88f7263d81cf4b79a
#
_cell.length_a   1.000
_cell.length_b   1.000
_cell.length_c   1.000
_cell.angle_alpha   90.00
_cell.angle_beta   90.00
_cell.angle_gamma   90.00
#
_symmetry.space_group_name_H-M   'P 1'
#
loop_
_entity.id
_entity.type
_entity.pdbx_description
1 polymer ?
#
loop_
_entity_poly.entity_id
_entity_poly.type
_entity_poly.pdbx_seq_one_letter_code
_entity_poly.pdbx_strand_id
1 'polypeptide(L)'
;MTTRNTPHRWGSISQGLHWLIALLILLLGIVGLTMGELPRTPKYFWVYTAHKSLGITVLALVALRLGWRLYAGAPEPVPGTPGWQERIASATHWLLYVLMFALPLSGWIYDSASGLRPFRWFGLVDVPKLVAPNPAARDVSHAIHEWGFWLLIAVVVAHAGAALYHHLLQRDATLARMLPQGWLASHQKD
;
A
#
# COMPACT_ATOMS: atom_id res chain seq x y z
N MET A 1 22.59 -7.02 8.83
CA MET A 1 21.29 -6.31 8.87
C MET A 1 20.45 -6.92 9.98
N THR A 2 19.83 -6.12 10.85
CA THR A 2 18.91 -6.63 11.88
C THR A 2 17.54 -6.91 11.26
N THR A 3 16.90 -8.00 11.64
CA THR A 3 15.53 -8.33 11.22
C THR A 3 14.50 -7.44 11.89
N ARG A 4 14.72 -7.06 13.13
CA ARG A 4 13.86 -6.16 13.92
C ARG A 4 14.22 -4.70 13.71
N ASN A 5 13.23 -3.82 13.95
CA ASN A 5 13.43 -2.38 14.00
C ASN A 5 14.32 -2.01 15.17
N THR A 6 15.12 -0.96 14.99
CA THR A 6 15.94 -0.35 16.05
C THR A 6 15.50 1.12 16.23
N PRO A 7 15.90 1.82 17.29
CA PRO A 7 15.58 3.25 17.44
C PRO A 7 16.05 4.09 16.24
N HIS A 8 17.10 3.66 15.54
CA HIS A 8 17.71 4.45 14.47
C HIS A 8 17.36 3.98 13.05
N ARG A 9 16.75 2.77 12.87
CA ARG A 9 16.57 2.18 11.54
C ARG A 9 15.45 1.14 11.50
N TRP A 10 14.78 1.08 10.36
CA TRP A 10 13.86 -0.02 10.05
C TRP A 10 14.62 -1.32 9.80
N GLY A 11 14.15 -2.41 10.39
CA GLY A 11 14.68 -3.75 10.14
C GLY A 11 14.35 -4.29 8.74
N SER A 12 15.06 -5.33 8.31
CA SER A 12 14.93 -5.89 6.96
C SER A 12 13.50 -6.39 6.64
N ILE A 13 12.75 -6.90 7.63
CA ILE A 13 11.35 -7.29 7.44
C ILE A 13 10.49 -6.07 7.12
N SER A 14 10.63 -4.98 7.87
CA SER A 14 9.90 -3.73 7.62
C SER A 14 10.21 -3.14 6.26
N GLN A 15 11.49 -3.15 5.86
CA GLN A 15 11.95 -2.68 4.55
C GLN A 15 11.39 -3.55 3.43
N GLY A 16 11.53 -4.88 3.53
CA GLY A 16 11.04 -5.82 2.52
C GLY A 16 9.53 -5.72 2.30
N LEU A 17 8.73 -5.71 3.39
CA LEU A 17 7.28 -5.51 3.29
C LEU A 17 6.92 -4.14 2.69
N HIS A 18 7.67 -3.08 3.03
CA HIS A 18 7.42 -1.76 2.45
C HIS A 18 7.59 -1.77 0.94
N TRP A 19 8.75 -2.18 0.47
CA TRP A 19 9.07 -2.11 -0.95
C TRP A 19 8.25 -3.09 -1.78
N LEU A 20 7.95 -4.28 -1.25
CA LEU A 20 7.05 -5.23 -1.90
C LEU A 20 5.64 -4.65 -2.06
N ILE A 21 5.07 -4.08 -1.00
CA ILE A 21 3.75 -3.46 -1.05
C ILE A 21 3.75 -2.25 -1.99
N ALA A 22 4.78 -1.40 -1.95
CA ALA A 22 4.90 -0.25 -2.85
C ALA A 22 4.91 -0.68 -4.32
N LEU A 23 5.71 -1.70 -4.66
CA LEU A 23 5.74 -2.27 -6.02
C LEU A 23 4.39 -2.83 -6.46
N LEU A 24 3.72 -3.59 -5.57
CA LEU A 24 2.40 -4.17 -5.87
C LEU A 24 1.32 -3.09 -6.05
N ILE A 25 1.35 -2.01 -5.26
CA ILE A 25 0.43 -0.87 -5.42
C ILE A 25 0.63 -0.19 -6.77
N LEU A 26 1.86 0.04 -7.19
CA LEU A 26 2.16 0.62 -8.51
C LEU A 26 1.66 -0.29 -9.63
N LEU A 27 1.93 -1.58 -9.54
CA LEU A 27 1.46 -2.57 -10.51
C LEU A 27 -0.07 -2.60 -10.57
N LEU A 28 -0.73 -2.68 -9.41
CA LEU A 28 -2.19 -2.67 -9.32
C LEU A 28 -2.81 -1.38 -9.85
N GLY A 29 -2.17 -0.24 -9.63
CA GLY A 29 -2.59 1.04 -10.19
C GLY A 29 -2.54 1.04 -11.72
N ILE A 30 -1.42 0.59 -12.30
CA ILE A 30 -1.27 0.48 -13.76
C ILE A 30 -2.33 -0.48 -14.33
N VAL A 31 -2.46 -1.68 -13.76
CA VAL A 31 -3.45 -2.66 -14.21
C VAL A 31 -4.87 -2.13 -14.05
N GLY A 32 -5.18 -1.47 -12.92
CA GLY A 32 -6.50 -0.88 -12.66
C GLY A 32 -6.91 0.18 -13.67
N LEU A 33 -5.98 1.07 -14.04
CA LEU A 33 -6.21 2.11 -15.05
C LEU A 33 -6.37 1.54 -16.46
N THR A 34 -5.64 0.49 -16.79
CA THR A 34 -5.65 -0.08 -18.14
C THR A 34 -6.74 -1.12 -18.36
N MET A 35 -7.13 -1.89 -17.33
CA MET A 35 -8.11 -2.96 -17.49
C MET A 35 -9.51 -2.44 -17.87
N GLY A 36 -9.87 -1.20 -17.51
CA GLY A 36 -11.14 -0.57 -17.86
C GLY A 36 -11.32 -0.38 -19.36
N GLU A 37 -10.22 -0.17 -20.08
CA GLU A 37 -10.16 0.02 -21.53
C GLU A 37 -10.15 -1.32 -22.31
N LEU A 38 -9.95 -2.45 -21.63
CA LEU A 38 -9.88 -3.74 -22.30
C LEU A 38 -11.29 -4.23 -22.70
N PRO A 39 -11.45 -4.81 -23.91
CA PRO A 39 -12.70 -5.45 -24.30
C PRO A 39 -13.13 -6.53 -23.30
N ARG A 40 -14.41 -6.53 -22.91
CA ARG A 40 -14.97 -7.52 -21.97
C ARG A 40 -15.17 -8.89 -22.63
N THR A 41 -14.09 -9.47 -23.12
CA THR A 41 -14.08 -10.77 -23.77
C THR A 41 -13.33 -11.79 -22.89
N PRO A 42 -13.58 -13.10 -23.03
CA PRO A 42 -12.90 -14.15 -22.25
C PRO A 42 -11.36 -14.06 -22.29
N LYS A 43 -10.81 -13.56 -23.40
CA LYS A 43 -9.36 -13.35 -23.60
C LYS A 43 -8.73 -12.48 -22.51
N TYR A 44 -9.44 -11.50 -21.96
CA TYR A 44 -8.92 -10.54 -21.00
C TYR A 44 -9.40 -10.78 -19.56
N PHE A 45 -10.23 -11.79 -19.29
CA PHE A 45 -10.75 -12.05 -17.95
C PHE A 45 -9.65 -12.34 -16.92
N TRP A 46 -8.51 -12.89 -17.37
CA TRP A 46 -7.37 -13.12 -16.51
C TRP A 46 -6.80 -11.82 -15.90
N VAL A 47 -6.88 -10.67 -16.60
CA VAL A 47 -6.41 -9.37 -16.09
C VAL A 47 -7.23 -8.95 -14.87
N TYR A 48 -8.57 -9.06 -14.97
CA TYR A 48 -9.47 -8.76 -13.85
C TYR A 48 -9.24 -9.72 -12.67
N THR A 49 -9.02 -11.01 -12.96
CA THR A 49 -8.72 -12.01 -11.92
C THR A 49 -7.38 -11.73 -11.26
N ALA A 50 -6.36 -11.35 -12.02
CA ALA A 50 -5.05 -10.99 -11.50
C ALA A 50 -5.13 -9.74 -10.61
N HIS A 51 -5.83 -8.68 -11.05
CA HIS A 51 -6.03 -7.48 -10.24
C HIS A 51 -6.70 -7.79 -8.89
N LYS A 52 -7.79 -8.56 -8.90
CA LYS A 52 -8.49 -8.99 -7.68
C LYS A 52 -7.58 -9.83 -6.77
N SER A 53 -6.87 -10.80 -7.33
CA SER A 53 -5.98 -11.69 -6.57
C SER A 53 -4.82 -10.92 -5.93
N LEU A 54 -4.17 -10.02 -6.68
CA LEU A 54 -3.12 -9.16 -6.17
C LEU A 54 -3.67 -8.17 -5.12
N GLY A 55 -4.91 -7.66 -5.29
CA GLY A 55 -5.57 -6.81 -4.31
C GLY A 55 -5.75 -7.51 -2.96
N ILE A 56 -6.24 -8.77 -2.95
CA ILE A 56 -6.33 -9.58 -1.71
C ILE A 56 -4.94 -9.86 -1.14
N THR A 57 -3.95 -10.10 -1.98
CA THR A 57 -2.55 -10.30 -1.53
C THR A 57 -2.02 -9.05 -0.85
N VAL A 58 -2.25 -7.86 -1.42
CA VAL A 58 -1.86 -6.59 -0.78
C VAL A 58 -2.58 -6.39 0.55
N LEU A 59 -3.87 -6.70 0.65
CA LEU A 59 -4.61 -6.64 1.90
C LEU A 59 -3.94 -7.49 3.00
N ALA A 60 -3.58 -8.73 2.68
CA ALA A 60 -2.89 -9.62 3.63
C ALA A 60 -1.49 -9.09 4.00
N LEU A 61 -0.72 -8.59 3.03
CA LEU A 61 0.61 -8.03 3.28
C LEU A 61 0.55 -6.75 4.12
N VAL A 62 -0.45 -5.90 3.91
CA VAL A 62 -0.65 -4.67 4.72
C VAL A 62 -1.04 -5.03 6.15
N ALA A 63 -1.91 -6.02 6.35
CA ALA A 63 -2.24 -6.53 7.67
C ALA A 63 -1.00 -7.08 8.39
N LEU A 64 -0.19 -7.88 7.69
CA LEU A 64 1.08 -8.38 8.21
C LEU A 64 2.06 -7.24 8.56
N ARG A 65 2.18 -6.24 7.69
CA ARG A 65 3.04 -5.07 7.90
C ARG A 65 2.58 -4.24 9.11
N LEU A 66 1.28 -4.01 9.27
CA LEU A 66 0.74 -3.30 10.41
C LEU A 66 0.97 -4.08 11.71
N GLY A 67 0.67 -5.38 11.72
CA GLY A 67 0.93 -6.27 12.86
C GLY A 67 2.41 -6.28 13.24
N TRP A 68 3.30 -6.36 12.23
CA TRP A 68 4.74 -6.28 12.46
C TRP A 68 5.18 -4.93 13.05
N ARG A 69 4.63 -3.82 12.54
CA ARG A 69 4.91 -2.48 13.08
C ARG A 69 4.48 -2.32 14.54
N LEU A 70 3.31 -2.87 14.89
CA LEU A 70 2.82 -2.83 16.28
C LEU A 70 3.68 -3.70 17.21
N TYR A 71 4.17 -4.84 16.71
CA TYR A 71 5.03 -5.74 17.49
C TYR A 71 6.48 -5.25 17.61
N ALA A 72 7.08 -4.82 16.52
CA ALA A 72 8.51 -4.46 16.47
C ALA A 72 8.77 -2.97 16.75
N GLY A 73 7.73 -2.16 16.92
CA GLY A 73 7.84 -0.71 17.09
C GLY A 73 8.19 0.03 15.80
N ALA A 74 8.46 1.33 15.93
CA ALA A 74 8.95 2.19 14.86
C ALA A 74 10.23 2.89 15.33
N PRO A 75 11.18 3.22 14.45
CA PRO A 75 12.32 4.05 14.78
C PRO A 75 11.90 5.42 15.31
N GLU A 76 12.74 6.00 16.15
CA GLU A 76 12.57 7.36 16.62
C GLU A 76 12.66 8.37 15.47
N PRO A 77 12.04 9.55 15.59
CA PRO A 77 12.22 10.62 14.62
C PRO A 77 13.70 10.93 14.36
N VAL A 78 14.00 11.45 13.19
CA VAL A 78 15.38 11.90 12.89
C VAL A 78 15.69 13.11 13.81
N PRO A 79 16.82 13.12 14.51
CA PRO A 79 17.20 14.25 15.37
C PRO A 79 17.13 15.58 14.63
N GLY A 80 16.56 16.60 15.27
CA GLY A 80 16.39 17.92 14.68
C GLY A 80 15.16 18.10 13.79
N THR A 81 14.34 17.05 13.59
CA THR A 81 13.07 17.18 12.87
C THR A 81 12.07 18.03 13.70
N PRO A 82 11.48 19.11 13.13
CA PRO A 82 10.47 19.89 13.82
C PRO A 82 9.21 19.05 14.12
N GLY A 83 8.62 19.23 15.30
CA GLY A 83 7.49 18.41 15.76
C GLY A 83 6.25 18.48 14.87
N TRP A 84 6.03 19.55 14.10
CA TRP A 84 4.95 19.61 13.13
C TRP A 84 5.19 18.67 11.92
N GLN A 85 6.45 18.51 11.47
CA GLN A 85 6.80 17.56 10.41
C GLN A 85 6.58 16.11 10.88
N GLU A 86 6.94 15.79 12.12
CA GLU A 86 6.69 14.47 12.71
C GLU A 86 5.19 14.13 12.74
N ARG A 87 4.34 15.11 13.12
CA ARG A 87 2.88 14.94 13.13
C ARG A 87 2.33 14.70 11.74
N ILE A 88 2.77 15.47 10.74
CA ILE A 88 2.36 15.28 9.34
C ILE A 88 2.83 13.93 8.83
N ALA A 89 4.07 13.53 9.07
CA ALA A 89 4.59 12.23 8.67
C ALA A 89 3.79 11.08 9.32
N SER A 90 3.48 11.19 10.61
CA SER A 90 2.64 10.19 11.31
C SER A 90 1.24 10.13 10.71
N ALA A 91 0.57 11.26 10.52
CA ALA A 91 -0.76 11.33 9.91
C ALA A 91 -0.77 10.73 8.50
N THR A 92 0.24 11.06 7.67
CA THR A 92 0.40 10.50 6.32
C THR A 92 0.55 8.97 6.36
N HIS A 93 1.36 8.44 7.25
CA HIS A 93 1.51 6.99 7.39
C HIS A 93 0.21 6.29 7.79
N TRP A 94 -0.55 6.87 8.74
CA TRP A 94 -1.84 6.31 9.14
C TRP A 94 -2.87 6.41 8.03
N LEU A 95 -2.92 7.52 7.31
CA LEU A 95 -3.78 7.67 6.13
C LEU A 95 -3.45 6.64 5.05
N LEU A 96 -2.15 6.39 4.77
CA LEU A 96 -1.73 5.34 3.86
C LEU A 96 -2.23 3.96 4.32
N TYR A 97 -2.12 3.61 5.62
CA TYR A 97 -2.68 2.35 6.12
C TYR A 97 -4.20 2.27 5.90
N VAL A 98 -4.94 3.33 6.25
CA VAL A 98 -6.40 3.36 6.04
C VAL A 98 -6.75 3.12 4.55
N LEU A 99 -6.09 3.81 3.65
CA LEU A 99 -6.33 3.68 2.20
C LEU A 99 -5.93 2.28 1.68
N MET A 100 -4.81 1.75 2.13
CA MET A 100 -4.34 0.42 1.75
C MET A 100 -5.23 -0.72 2.26
N PHE A 101 -6.02 -0.51 3.32
CA PHE A 101 -7.09 -1.42 3.74
C PHE A 101 -8.39 -1.15 2.99
N ALA A 102 -8.81 0.11 2.90
CA ALA A 102 -10.09 0.49 2.32
C ALA A 102 -10.21 0.09 0.84
N LEU A 103 -9.13 0.27 0.06
CA LEU A 103 -9.15 -0.03 -1.37
C LEU A 103 -9.38 -1.51 -1.69
N PRO A 104 -8.58 -2.47 -1.21
CA PRO A 104 -8.86 -3.86 -1.53
C PRO A 104 -10.17 -4.36 -0.89
N LEU A 105 -10.57 -3.86 0.27
CA LEU A 105 -11.87 -4.19 0.87
C LEU A 105 -13.03 -3.66 0.03
N SER A 106 -12.97 -2.42 -0.46
CA SER A 106 -14.01 -1.87 -1.35
C SER A 106 -14.10 -2.65 -2.66
N GLY A 107 -12.95 -3.04 -3.25
CA GLY A 107 -12.91 -3.90 -4.42
C GLY A 107 -13.52 -5.29 -4.18
N TRP A 108 -13.30 -5.87 -2.99
CA TRP A 108 -13.88 -7.15 -2.61
C TRP A 108 -15.39 -7.05 -2.36
N ILE A 109 -15.85 -5.97 -1.72
CA ILE A 109 -17.30 -5.70 -1.54
C ILE A 109 -17.94 -5.48 -2.91
N TYR A 110 -17.33 -4.70 -3.80
CA TYR A 110 -17.80 -4.48 -5.17
C TYR A 110 -18.00 -5.81 -5.93
N ASP A 111 -17.00 -6.69 -5.91
CA ASP A 111 -17.10 -8.00 -6.55
C ASP A 111 -18.23 -8.85 -5.94
N SER A 112 -18.34 -8.88 -4.61
CA SER A 112 -19.38 -9.61 -3.89
C SER A 112 -20.77 -9.09 -4.22
N ALA A 113 -20.98 -7.77 -4.15
CA ALA A 113 -22.24 -7.10 -4.40
C ALA A 113 -22.69 -7.16 -5.88
N SER A 114 -21.76 -7.38 -6.80
CA SER A 114 -22.04 -7.52 -8.23
C SER A 114 -22.82 -8.80 -8.58
N GLY A 115 -22.94 -9.76 -7.67
CA GLY A 115 -23.67 -11.01 -7.92
C GLY A 115 -22.95 -11.98 -8.86
N LEU A 116 -21.74 -11.66 -9.31
CA LEU A 116 -20.94 -12.54 -10.14
C LEU A 116 -20.54 -13.81 -9.37
N ARG A 117 -20.17 -14.86 -10.10
CA ARG A 117 -19.59 -16.06 -9.48
C ARG A 117 -18.41 -15.70 -8.61
N PRO A 118 -18.16 -16.42 -7.49
CA PRO A 118 -16.97 -16.21 -6.67
C PRO A 118 -15.71 -16.28 -7.53
N PHE A 119 -14.78 -15.34 -7.32
CA PHE A 119 -13.49 -15.46 -7.97
C PHE A 119 -12.56 -16.36 -7.16
N ARG A 120 -11.62 -17.00 -7.85
CA ARG A 120 -10.61 -17.83 -7.21
C ARG A 120 -9.30 -17.07 -7.15
N TRP A 121 -8.75 -16.92 -5.94
CA TRP A 121 -7.44 -16.30 -5.72
C TRP A 121 -6.36 -17.09 -6.48
N PHE A 122 -5.80 -16.47 -7.50
CA PHE A 122 -4.89 -17.06 -8.50
C PHE A 122 -5.37 -18.43 -9.07
N GLY A 123 -6.67 -18.67 -9.10
CA GLY A 123 -7.25 -19.96 -9.54
C GLY A 123 -7.13 -21.10 -8.52
N LEU A 124 -6.61 -20.84 -7.32
CA LEU A 124 -6.30 -21.85 -6.31
C LEU A 124 -7.42 -22.01 -5.27
N VAL A 125 -7.84 -20.90 -4.66
CA VAL A 125 -8.76 -20.89 -3.51
C VAL A 125 -9.94 -19.99 -3.80
N ASP A 126 -11.15 -20.45 -3.53
CA ASP A 126 -12.34 -19.62 -3.64
C ASP A 126 -12.35 -18.52 -2.57
N VAL A 127 -12.52 -17.28 -3.01
CA VAL A 127 -12.61 -16.14 -2.10
C VAL A 127 -14.07 -15.95 -1.73
N PRO A 128 -14.44 -16.00 -0.43
CA PRO A 128 -15.82 -15.90 0.01
C PRO A 128 -16.41 -14.53 -0.34
N LYS A 129 -17.72 -14.49 -0.54
CA LYS A 129 -18.45 -13.22 -0.70
C LYS A 129 -18.66 -12.58 0.67
N LEU A 130 -18.40 -11.27 0.75
CA LEU A 130 -18.58 -10.50 1.98
C LEU A 130 -20.03 -10.04 2.16
N VAL A 131 -20.75 -9.80 1.06
CA VAL A 131 -22.14 -9.32 1.04
C VAL A 131 -22.92 -10.05 -0.03
N ALA A 132 -24.26 -10.11 0.13
CA ALA A 132 -25.17 -10.58 -0.89
C ALA A 132 -25.21 -9.58 -2.08
N PRO A 133 -25.64 -10.02 -3.28
CA PRO A 133 -25.83 -9.13 -4.42
C PRO A 133 -26.72 -7.94 -4.06
N ASN A 134 -26.21 -6.73 -4.28
CA ASN A 134 -26.88 -5.48 -3.92
C ASN A 134 -26.36 -4.34 -4.82
N PRO A 135 -27.22 -3.76 -5.69
CA PRO A 135 -26.80 -2.68 -6.59
C PRO A 135 -26.27 -1.44 -5.86
N ALA A 136 -26.90 -1.01 -4.77
CA ALA A 136 -26.44 0.15 -4.03
C ALA A 136 -25.07 -0.07 -3.37
N ALA A 137 -24.87 -1.23 -2.74
CA ALA A 137 -23.57 -1.58 -2.16
C ALA A 137 -22.47 -1.69 -3.24
N ARG A 138 -22.81 -2.21 -4.43
CA ARG A 138 -21.91 -2.26 -5.58
C ARG A 138 -21.46 -0.86 -6.00
N ASP A 139 -22.42 0.05 -6.21
CA ASP A 139 -22.13 1.39 -6.73
C ASP A 139 -21.33 2.23 -5.71
N VAL A 140 -21.69 2.15 -4.43
CA VAL A 140 -20.95 2.82 -3.34
C VAL A 140 -19.52 2.27 -3.21
N SER A 141 -19.34 0.95 -3.22
CA SER A 141 -18.01 0.35 -3.10
C SER A 141 -17.14 0.62 -4.32
N HIS A 142 -17.73 0.71 -5.52
CA HIS A 142 -17.03 1.14 -6.73
C HIS A 142 -16.53 2.58 -6.60
N ALA A 143 -17.39 3.51 -6.18
CA ALA A 143 -17.02 4.90 -5.97
C ALA A 143 -15.90 5.05 -4.92
N ILE A 144 -15.98 4.32 -3.79
CA ILE A 144 -14.92 4.30 -2.78
C ILE A 144 -13.59 3.78 -3.37
N HIS A 145 -13.64 2.73 -4.20
CA HIS A 145 -12.45 2.15 -4.83
C HIS A 145 -11.81 3.13 -5.81
N GLU A 146 -12.60 3.77 -6.65
CA GLU A 146 -12.14 4.71 -7.67
C GLU A 146 -11.56 6.01 -7.05
N TRP A 147 -12.33 6.69 -6.19
CA TRP A 147 -11.88 7.93 -5.56
C TRP A 147 -10.78 7.69 -4.53
N GLY A 148 -10.87 6.57 -3.80
CA GLY A 148 -9.82 6.14 -2.88
C GLY A 148 -8.50 5.86 -3.60
N PHE A 149 -8.52 5.32 -4.81
CA PHE A 149 -7.32 5.14 -5.64
C PHE A 149 -6.64 6.47 -5.95
N TRP A 150 -7.37 7.47 -6.43
CA TRP A 150 -6.79 8.78 -6.72
C TRP A 150 -6.25 9.47 -5.47
N LEU A 151 -6.95 9.34 -4.35
CA LEU A 151 -6.44 9.82 -3.06
C LEU A 151 -5.18 9.08 -2.64
N LEU A 152 -5.13 7.74 -2.79
CA LEU A 152 -3.94 6.96 -2.50
C LEU A 152 -2.75 7.42 -3.34
N ILE A 153 -2.92 7.62 -4.65
CA ILE A 153 -1.85 8.10 -5.53
C ILE A 153 -1.36 9.49 -5.09
N ALA A 154 -2.25 10.42 -4.79
CA ALA A 154 -1.86 11.74 -4.30
C ALA A 154 -1.03 11.66 -3.01
N VAL A 155 -1.46 10.83 -2.05
CA VAL A 155 -0.75 10.64 -0.78
C VAL A 155 0.59 9.90 -0.98
N VAL A 156 0.67 8.91 -1.88
CA VAL A 156 1.92 8.21 -2.22
C VAL A 156 2.92 9.17 -2.87
N VAL A 157 2.47 10.03 -3.80
CA VAL A 157 3.33 11.04 -4.42
C VAL A 157 3.85 12.03 -3.38
N ALA A 158 2.99 12.51 -2.48
CA ALA A 158 3.41 13.40 -1.39
C ALA A 158 4.41 12.70 -0.44
N HIS A 159 4.16 11.43 -0.08
CA HIS A 159 5.03 10.62 0.77
C HIS A 159 6.40 10.39 0.15
N ALA A 160 6.45 10.00 -1.12
CA ALA A 160 7.70 9.79 -1.85
C ALA A 160 8.45 11.13 -2.07
N GLY A 161 7.70 12.18 -2.42
CA GLY A 161 8.25 13.53 -2.56
C GLY A 161 8.87 14.05 -1.26
N ALA A 162 8.20 13.85 -0.13
CA ALA A 162 8.76 14.20 1.18
C ALA A 162 10.05 13.42 1.48
N ALA A 163 10.08 12.11 1.22
CA ALA A 163 11.28 11.31 1.43
C ALA A 163 12.46 11.76 0.56
N LEU A 164 12.19 12.14 -0.71
CA LEU A 164 13.21 12.70 -1.61
C LEU A 164 13.65 14.10 -1.17
N TYR A 165 12.73 14.95 -0.73
CA TYR A 165 13.06 16.28 -0.17
C TYR A 165 14.00 16.16 1.03
N HIS A 166 13.70 15.27 1.96
CA HIS A 166 14.56 14.99 3.11
C HIS A 166 15.95 14.49 2.69
N HIS A 167 16.02 13.60 1.70
CA HIS A 167 17.27 13.05 1.22
C HIS A 167 18.12 14.06 0.45
N LEU A 168 17.51 14.81 -0.49
CA LEU A 168 18.24 15.66 -1.45
C LEU A 168 18.54 17.06 -0.88
N LEU A 169 17.58 17.65 -0.16
CA LEU A 169 17.65 19.03 0.31
C LEU A 169 18.03 19.12 1.79
N GLN A 170 17.38 18.36 2.66
CA GLN A 170 17.72 18.34 4.08
C GLN A 170 18.95 17.46 4.37
N ARG A 171 19.25 16.53 3.46
CA ARG A 171 20.40 15.59 3.56
C ARG A 171 20.38 14.80 4.85
N ASP A 172 19.19 14.39 5.30
CA ASP A 172 19.02 13.59 6.50
C ASP A 172 18.88 12.09 6.21
N ALA A 173 18.74 11.29 7.26
CA ALA A 173 18.71 9.84 7.17
C ALA A 173 17.32 9.25 6.83
N THR A 174 16.28 10.06 6.61
CA THR A 174 14.89 9.61 6.46
C THR A 174 14.75 8.49 5.42
N LEU A 175 15.20 8.74 4.19
CA LEU A 175 15.14 7.74 3.12
C LEU A 175 16.12 6.58 3.36
N ALA A 176 17.34 6.87 3.80
CA ALA A 176 18.37 5.87 4.04
C ALA A 176 17.97 4.83 5.11
N ARG A 177 17.14 5.20 6.09
CA ARG A 177 16.62 4.29 7.12
C ARG A 177 15.68 3.22 6.56
N MET A 178 15.07 3.44 5.37
CA MET A 178 14.13 2.51 4.71
C MET A 178 14.78 1.71 3.59
N LEU A 179 16.06 1.92 3.32
CA LEU A 179 16.84 1.18 2.31
C LEU A 179 17.81 0.20 2.97
N PRO A 180 18.25 -0.85 2.26
CA PRO A 180 19.33 -1.71 2.75
C PRO A 180 20.59 -0.90 3.10
N GLN A 181 21.34 -1.39 4.08
CA GLN A 181 22.55 -0.73 4.56
C GLN A 181 23.59 -0.62 3.44
N GLY A 182 24.15 0.57 3.23
CA GLY A 182 25.16 0.80 2.21
C GLY A 182 24.63 1.22 0.82
N TRP A 183 23.29 1.24 0.60
CA TRP A 183 22.73 1.67 -0.69
C TRP A 183 22.76 3.19 -0.89
N LEU A 184 22.66 3.95 0.19
CA LEU A 184 22.85 5.40 0.17
C LEU A 184 23.89 5.76 1.23
N ALA A 185 24.79 6.67 0.89
CA ALA A 185 25.70 7.27 1.86
C ALA A 185 24.85 8.00 2.90
N SER A 186 24.99 7.65 4.18
CA SER A 186 24.42 8.42 5.26
C SER A 186 25.18 9.74 5.33
N HIS A 187 24.57 10.84 4.89
CA HIS A 187 25.07 12.17 5.20
C HIS A 187 24.78 12.46 6.68
N GLN A 188 25.52 11.82 7.58
CA GLN A 188 25.57 12.30 8.95
C GLN A 188 26.39 13.59 8.92
N LYS A 189 25.74 14.71 9.19
CA LYS A 189 26.43 15.90 9.64
C LYS A 189 26.92 15.59 11.05
N ASP A 190 28.23 15.48 11.20
CA ASP A 190 28.92 15.50 12.49
C ASP A 190 28.58 16.80 13.23
#